data_2ee953697a02665d5bae14d806d7775e
#
_entry.id   2ee953697a02665d5bae14d806d7775e
#
_cell.length_a   1.000
_cell.length_b   1.000
_cell.length_c   1.000
_cell.angle_alpha   90.00
_cell.angle_beta   90.00
_cell.angle_gamma   90.00
#
_symmetry.space_group_name_H-M   'P 1'
#
loop_
_entity.id
_entity.type
_entity.pdbx_description
1 polymer ?
#
loop_
_entity_poly.entity_id
_entity_poly.type
_entity_poly.pdbx_seq_one_letter_code
_entity_poly.pdbx_strand_id
1 'polypeptide(L)'
;MKLSINTSFTENTSSQFLLILVESENTQHLANAYQINDLNNLIEATQFKAAFNETLSLIGQIPTSPNAALVGVGKAAELQAAKLVKIAQTIIKASQKKFKHISLDLSALPAELHYLFALSLTQAAYAFDEFKSKKADNVLEQISLIATESPLNAAQLKLIEAVQSGQSFARDLGNRPGNICFPEYLAEQALELAAQYPDLLRVNVLDEQQMADLSMHSFLAVSKGSDRPGRIITLEYQAERTEAPVVLVGKGITFDTGGISLKPGAGMDEMKYDMCGAASVLGTLRALCESRLAIHVVGTIAAAENMPSGKATRPGDIVSTMSGQTVEILNTDAEGRLVLCDTLTYVKRFNPELVIDIATLTGACVVALGSVLTGMFTPDDKLAAELSEAGQNSFDRVWRMPVIDDYQEQLDSPFADIANIGGPKACAVTAACFLQRFTRDYRWAHLDIAGTAWNSGANKGATGRPVPLLMQFLAHRAQSNG
;
A
#
# COMPACT_ATOMS: atom_id res chain seq x y z
N MET A 1 6.32 12.61 -10.07
CA MET A 1 5.70 12.81 -11.40
C MET A 1 4.50 13.72 -11.23
N LYS A 2 4.33 14.74 -12.07
CA LYS A 2 3.22 15.69 -11.99
C LYS A 2 2.09 15.30 -12.92
N LEU A 3 0.84 15.52 -12.49
CA LEU A 3 -0.36 15.35 -13.28
C LEU A 3 -1.03 16.71 -13.55
N SER A 4 -1.60 16.85 -14.74
CA SER A 4 -2.50 17.96 -15.08
C SER A 4 -3.68 17.44 -15.88
N ILE A 5 -4.78 18.19 -15.93
CA ILE A 5 -5.94 17.89 -16.76
C ILE A 5 -6.32 19.11 -17.59
N ASN A 6 -6.64 18.88 -18.84
CA ASN A 6 -7.05 19.89 -19.80
C ASN A 6 -8.32 19.42 -20.53
N THR A 7 -9.16 20.36 -20.96
CA THR A 7 -10.41 20.04 -21.69
C THR A 7 -10.17 19.80 -23.17
N SER A 8 -9.03 20.22 -23.70
CA SER A 8 -8.66 20.04 -25.12
C SER A 8 -7.14 19.92 -25.27
N PHE A 9 -6.72 19.30 -26.35
CA PHE A 9 -5.34 19.36 -26.80
C PHE A 9 -5.09 20.73 -27.42
N THR A 10 -4.22 21.52 -26.81
CA THR A 10 -3.83 22.85 -27.34
C THR A 10 -2.43 22.78 -27.94
N GLU A 11 -2.19 23.52 -29.02
CA GLU A 11 -0.89 23.59 -29.72
C GLU A 11 0.28 24.06 -28.82
N ASN A 12 -0.04 24.65 -27.66
CA ASN A 12 0.94 25.17 -26.69
C ASN A 12 1.31 24.16 -25.60
N THR A 13 0.96 22.89 -25.72
CA THR A 13 1.42 21.89 -24.76
C THR A 13 2.89 21.57 -25.05
N SER A 14 3.74 21.69 -24.03
CA SER A 14 5.14 21.25 -24.07
C SER A 14 5.28 19.71 -24.20
N SER A 15 4.20 19.06 -24.62
CA SER A 15 4.13 17.61 -24.77
C SER A 15 5.04 17.12 -25.89
N GLN A 16 5.86 16.15 -25.56
CA GLN A 16 6.78 15.52 -26.48
C GLN A 16 6.18 14.28 -27.17
N PHE A 17 5.07 13.76 -26.64
CA PHE A 17 4.40 12.56 -27.12
C PHE A 17 2.91 12.59 -26.78
N LEU A 18 2.07 12.46 -27.80
CA LEU A 18 0.62 12.37 -27.66
C LEU A 18 0.17 10.91 -27.78
N LEU A 19 -0.56 10.45 -26.77
CA LEU A 19 -1.20 9.14 -26.74
C LEU A 19 -2.72 9.34 -26.78
N ILE A 20 -3.37 8.64 -27.69
CA ILE A 20 -4.81 8.71 -27.88
C ILE A 20 -5.38 7.33 -27.56
N LEU A 21 -6.22 7.23 -26.55
CA LEU A 21 -6.94 5.99 -26.24
C LEU A 21 -8.07 5.82 -27.25
N VAL A 22 -8.27 4.60 -27.74
CA VAL A 22 -9.23 4.32 -28.80
C VAL A 22 -10.03 3.07 -28.50
N GLU A 23 -11.36 3.19 -28.57
CA GLU A 23 -12.27 2.06 -28.50
C GLU A 23 -12.28 1.27 -29.81
N SER A 24 -12.46 -0.05 -29.73
CA SER A 24 -12.59 -0.91 -30.93
C SER A 24 -13.70 -0.41 -31.83
N GLU A 25 -13.42 -0.40 -33.14
CA GLU A 25 -14.36 0.02 -34.21
C GLU A 25 -14.72 1.52 -34.21
N ASN A 26 -14.08 2.35 -33.34
CA ASN A 26 -14.40 3.78 -33.25
C ASN A 26 -13.19 4.69 -33.56
N THR A 27 -12.61 4.50 -34.74
CA THR A 27 -11.41 5.26 -35.16
C THR A 27 -11.70 6.42 -36.10
N GLN A 28 -12.87 6.44 -36.77
CA GLN A 28 -13.16 7.39 -37.86
C GLN A 28 -13.18 8.86 -37.45
N HIS A 29 -13.64 9.16 -36.20
CA HIS A 29 -13.69 10.54 -35.71
C HIS A 29 -12.29 11.12 -35.41
N LEU A 30 -11.28 10.29 -35.20
CA LEU A 30 -9.92 10.72 -34.84
C LEU A 30 -9.22 11.47 -35.97
N ALA A 31 -9.46 11.08 -37.22
CA ALA A 31 -8.88 11.74 -38.38
C ALA A 31 -9.19 13.25 -38.39
N ASN A 32 -10.44 13.61 -38.06
CA ASN A 32 -10.87 15.02 -38.03
C ASN A 32 -10.43 15.70 -36.70
N ALA A 33 -10.56 15.02 -35.55
CA ALA A 33 -10.26 15.60 -34.25
C ALA A 33 -8.77 15.98 -34.10
N TYR A 34 -7.87 15.18 -34.68
CA TYR A 34 -6.42 15.38 -34.58
C TYR A 34 -5.74 15.71 -35.92
N GLN A 35 -6.52 15.94 -36.99
CA GLN A 35 -5.99 16.19 -38.34
C GLN A 35 -4.98 15.13 -38.81
N ILE A 36 -5.30 13.84 -38.51
CA ILE A 36 -4.41 12.72 -38.82
C ILE A 36 -4.47 12.46 -40.32
N ASN A 37 -3.35 12.65 -41.00
CA ASN A 37 -3.24 12.38 -42.40
C ASN A 37 -3.35 10.88 -42.70
N ASP A 38 -4.18 10.51 -43.65
CA ASP A 38 -4.26 9.16 -44.23
C ASP A 38 -4.52 8.02 -43.22
N LEU A 39 -5.23 8.34 -42.09
CA LEU A 39 -5.47 7.41 -41.00
C LEU A 39 -6.11 6.09 -41.48
N ASN A 40 -7.06 6.15 -42.41
CA ASN A 40 -7.76 4.95 -42.92
C ASN A 40 -6.80 3.97 -43.61
N ASN A 41 -5.92 4.48 -44.50
CA ASN A 41 -4.94 3.65 -45.16
C ASN A 41 -3.90 3.09 -44.20
N LEU A 42 -3.54 3.87 -43.17
CA LEU A 42 -2.63 3.40 -42.11
C LEU A 42 -3.24 2.27 -41.28
N ILE A 43 -4.52 2.41 -40.91
CA ILE A 43 -5.27 1.37 -40.17
C ILE A 43 -5.39 0.10 -41.02
N GLU A 44 -5.74 0.24 -42.29
CA GLU A 44 -5.87 -0.89 -43.23
C GLU A 44 -4.52 -1.60 -43.42
N ALA A 45 -3.45 -0.85 -43.70
CA ALA A 45 -2.11 -1.38 -43.92
C ALA A 45 -1.54 -2.11 -42.68
N THR A 46 -1.87 -1.64 -41.50
CA THR A 46 -1.40 -2.21 -40.23
C THR A 46 -2.37 -3.22 -39.64
N GLN A 47 -3.58 -3.33 -40.18
CA GLN A 47 -4.69 -4.12 -39.64
C GLN A 47 -5.04 -3.77 -38.17
N PHE A 48 -4.80 -2.52 -37.76
CA PHE A 48 -5.09 -2.05 -36.42
C PHE A 48 -6.60 -2.06 -36.15
N LYS A 49 -7.02 -2.72 -35.06
CA LYS A 49 -8.42 -2.89 -34.68
C LYS A 49 -8.79 -2.17 -33.38
N ALA A 50 -7.85 -1.42 -32.80
CA ALA A 50 -7.94 -0.89 -31.47
C ALA A 50 -8.30 -1.96 -30.40
N ALA A 51 -7.83 -3.19 -30.64
CA ALA A 51 -8.00 -4.27 -29.66
C ALA A 51 -7.30 -3.92 -28.34
N PHE A 52 -7.68 -4.59 -27.28
CA PHE A 52 -7.12 -4.33 -25.98
C PHE A 52 -5.59 -4.34 -25.98
N ASN A 53 -4.99 -3.21 -25.57
CA ASN A 53 -3.53 -2.99 -25.46
C ASN A 53 -2.76 -3.03 -26.81
N GLU A 54 -3.47 -3.01 -27.94
CA GLU A 54 -2.88 -2.85 -29.27
C GLU A 54 -2.39 -1.41 -29.44
N THR A 55 -1.25 -1.20 -30.12
CA THR A 55 -0.68 0.13 -30.34
C THR A 55 -0.40 0.39 -31.81
N LEU A 56 -0.70 1.60 -32.28
CA LEU A 56 -0.37 2.07 -33.61
C LEU A 56 0.42 3.38 -33.54
N SER A 57 1.64 3.38 -34.07
CA SER A 57 2.49 4.58 -34.09
C SER A 57 2.00 5.55 -35.17
N LEU A 58 1.91 6.84 -34.82
CA LEU A 58 1.50 7.96 -35.71
C LEU A 58 2.61 9.00 -35.85
N ILE A 59 3.87 8.58 -35.90
CA ILE A 59 5.02 9.49 -36.02
C ILE A 59 4.90 10.33 -37.34
N GLY A 60 4.89 11.66 -37.19
CA GLY A 60 4.76 12.59 -38.29
C GLY A 60 3.37 12.67 -38.94
N GLN A 61 2.37 11.98 -38.39
CA GLN A 61 1.01 11.97 -38.93
C GLN A 61 0.10 13.06 -38.37
N ILE A 62 0.46 13.64 -37.23
CA ILE A 62 -0.28 14.70 -36.55
C ILE A 62 0.53 16.00 -36.65
N PRO A 63 0.02 17.05 -37.32
CA PRO A 63 0.79 18.29 -37.52
C PRO A 63 1.23 18.96 -36.23
N THR A 64 0.39 18.93 -35.19
CA THR A 64 0.63 19.55 -33.91
C THR A 64 1.40 18.66 -32.92
N SER A 65 1.62 17.37 -33.24
CA SER A 65 2.37 16.42 -32.40
C SER A 65 3.17 15.44 -33.25
N PRO A 66 4.46 15.71 -33.51
CA PRO A 66 5.29 14.87 -34.39
C PRO A 66 5.47 13.44 -33.84
N ASN A 67 5.33 13.24 -32.52
CA ASN A 67 5.37 11.93 -31.89
C ASN A 67 3.99 11.63 -31.32
N ALA A 68 3.28 10.66 -31.91
CA ALA A 68 1.98 10.24 -31.40
C ALA A 68 1.78 8.72 -31.58
N ALA A 69 0.82 8.16 -30.83
CA ALA A 69 0.36 6.78 -30.98
C ALA A 69 -1.10 6.63 -30.57
N LEU A 70 -1.79 5.69 -31.22
CA LEU A 70 -3.06 5.16 -30.74
C LEU A 70 -2.80 3.99 -29.80
N VAL A 71 -3.63 3.87 -28.77
CA VAL A 71 -3.61 2.76 -27.82
C VAL A 71 -5.03 2.20 -27.69
N GLY A 72 -5.24 0.97 -28.14
CA GLY A 72 -6.53 0.30 -28.10
C GLY A 72 -6.94 -0.03 -26.68
N VAL A 73 -8.16 0.33 -26.29
CA VAL A 73 -8.76 -0.04 -25.02
C VAL A 73 -9.68 -1.25 -25.14
N GLY A 74 -9.93 -1.74 -26.35
CA GLY A 74 -10.93 -2.76 -26.63
C GLY A 74 -12.33 -2.17 -26.59
N LYS A 75 -13.35 -2.97 -26.26
CA LYS A 75 -14.73 -2.49 -26.11
C LYS A 75 -14.91 -1.81 -24.75
N ALA A 76 -15.49 -0.61 -24.71
CA ALA A 76 -15.70 0.14 -23.47
C ALA A 76 -16.53 -0.65 -22.43
N ALA A 77 -17.55 -1.37 -22.89
CA ALA A 77 -18.39 -2.21 -22.03
C ALA A 77 -17.64 -3.38 -21.30
N GLU A 78 -16.46 -3.77 -21.81
CA GLU A 78 -15.63 -4.82 -21.25
C GLU A 78 -14.46 -4.26 -20.42
N LEU A 79 -14.38 -2.93 -20.30
CA LEU A 79 -13.26 -2.28 -19.64
C LEU A 79 -13.39 -2.38 -18.13
N GLN A 80 -12.50 -3.15 -17.54
CA GLN A 80 -12.40 -3.36 -16.10
C GLN A 80 -11.11 -2.73 -15.55
N ALA A 81 -11.09 -2.45 -14.26
CA ALA A 81 -9.93 -1.88 -13.56
C ALA A 81 -8.60 -2.62 -13.85
N ALA A 82 -8.61 -3.94 -13.89
CA ALA A 82 -7.43 -4.75 -14.22
C ALA A 82 -6.89 -4.49 -15.65
N LYS A 83 -7.76 -4.14 -16.59
CA LYS A 83 -7.35 -3.77 -17.95
C LYS A 83 -6.69 -2.39 -17.95
N LEU A 84 -7.22 -1.42 -17.17
CA LEU A 84 -6.62 -0.09 -17.04
C LEU A 84 -5.19 -0.13 -16.53
N VAL A 85 -4.92 -0.94 -15.51
CA VAL A 85 -3.56 -1.14 -14.99
C VAL A 85 -2.60 -1.61 -16.09
N LYS A 86 -3.01 -2.54 -16.94
CA LYS A 86 -2.18 -3.05 -18.04
C LYS A 86 -1.96 -1.99 -19.14
N ILE A 87 -2.99 -1.21 -19.47
CA ILE A 87 -2.85 -0.10 -20.44
C ILE A 87 -1.86 0.94 -19.88
N ALA A 88 -2.00 1.33 -18.60
CA ALA A 88 -1.09 2.25 -17.94
C ALA A 88 0.36 1.76 -17.97
N GLN A 89 0.60 0.47 -17.69
CA GLN A 89 1.93 -0.14 -17.77
C GLN A 89 2.51 -0.07 -19.18
N THR A 90 1.71 -0.33 -20.21
CA THR A 90 2.14 -0.24 -21.62
C THR A 90 2.52 1.18 -21.99
N ILE A 91 1.71 2.16 -21.63
CA ILE A 91 1.96 3.59 -21.89
C ILE A 91 3.26 4.03 -21.22
N ILE A 92 3.41 3.75 -19.93
CA ILE A 92 4.60 4.16 -19.18
C ILE A 92 5.86 3.48 -19.73
N LYS A 93 5.80 2.18 -20.01
CA LYS A 93 6.92 1.45 -20.60
C LYS A 93 7.35 2.02 -21.95
N ALA A 94 6.41 2.48 -22.78
CA ALA A 94 6.69 3.07 -24.10
C ALA A 94 7.29 4.47 -24.00
N SER A 95 6.96 5.24 -22.94
CA SER A 95 7.23 6.68 -22.87
C SER A 95 8.32 7.08 -21.87
N GLN A 96 8.39 6.43 -20.68
CA GLN A 96 9.17 6.94 -19.52
C GLN A 96 10.68 7.13 -19.75
N LYS A 97 11.28 6.43 -20.73
CA LYS A 97 12.70 6.55 -21.05
C LYS A 97 12.99 7.51 -22.20
N LYS A 98 11.94 8.02 -22.86
CA LYS A 98 12.09 8.79 -24.10
C LYS A 98 11.58 10.22 -23.99
N PHE A 99 10.54 10.43 -23.18
CA PHE A 99 9.83 11.70 -23.13
C PHE A 99 9.74 12.21 -21.71
N LYS A 100 10.02 13.51 -21.52
CA LYS A 100 9.85 14.18 -20.21
C LYS A 100 8.39 14.53 -19.95
N HIS A 101 7.64 14.82 -20.99
CA HIS A 101 6.24 15.21 -20.91
C HIS A 101 5.44 14.48 -21.98
N ILE A 102 4.36 13.81 -21.56
CA ILE A 102 3.40 13.16 -22.44
C ILE A 102 2.00 13.75 -22.24
N SER A 103 1.21 13.77 -23.29
CA SER A 103 -0.22 14.04 -23.23
C SER A 103 -1.02 12.78 -23.54
N LEU A 104 -2.13 12.58 -22.85
CA LEU A 104 -2.93 11.38 -22.95
C LEU A 104 -4.42 11.74 -23.05
N ASP A 105 -5.02 11.45 -24.20
CA ASP A 105 -6.45 11.63 -24.41
C ASP A 105 -7.24 10.48 -23.80
N LEU A 106 -8.17 10.82 -22.91
CA LEU A 106 -9.01 9.89 -22.16
C LEU A 106 -10.42 9.76 -22.75
N SER A 107 -10.72 10.38 -23.90
CA SER A 107 -12.08 10.46 -24.44
C SER A 107 -12.74 9.09 -24.71
N ALA A 108 -11.93 8.03 -24.88
CA ALA A 108 -12.43 6.65 -25.01
C ALA A 108 -12.66 5.95 -23.66
N LEU A 109 -12.37 6.58 -22.53
CA LEU A 109 -12.61 6.01 -21.20
C LEU A 109 -13.87 6.58 -20.58
N PRO A 110 -14.73 5.76 -19.95
CA PRO A 110 -15.80 6.24 -19.07
C PRO A 110 -15.24 7.16 -17.97
N ALA A 111 -15.93 8.25 -17.70
CA ALA A 111 -15.47 9.31 -16.78
C ALA A 111 -15.20 8.79 -15.35
N GLU A 112 -15.99 7.83 -14.88
CA GLU A 112 -15.82 7.17 -13.58
C GLU A 112 -14.51 6.39 -13.44
N LEU A 113 -13.86 6.04 -14.55
CA LEU A 113 -12.58 5.31 -14.57
C LEU A 113 -11.37 6.24 -14.62
N HIS A 114 -11.54 7.54 -14.83
CA HIS A 114 -10.42 8.49 -14.99
C HIS A 114 -9.53 8.56 -13.75
N TYR A 115 -10.13 8.57 -12.54
CA TYR A 115 -9.35 8.57 -11.29
C TYR A 115 -8.46 7.33 -11.18
N LEU A 116 -9.05 6.16 -11.36
CA LEU A 116 -8.32 4.90 -11.27
C LEU A 116 -7.23 4.78 -12.34
N PHE A 117 -7.51 5.27 -13.54
CA PHE A 117 -6.52 5.24 -14.62
C PHE A 117 -5.33 6.18 -14.33
N ALA A 118 -5.60 7.41 -13.88
CA ALA A 118 -4.57 8.35 -13.47
C ALA A 118 -3.69 7.78 -12.34
N LEU A 119 -4.31 7.17 -11.33
CA LEU A 119 -3.59 6.46 -10.25
C LEU A 119 -2.73 5.31 -10.82
N SER A 120 -3.27 4.51 -11.76
CA SER A 120 -2.53 3.40 -12.37
C SER A 120 -1.31 3.85 -13.17
N LEU A 121 -1.39 4.99 -13.86
CA LEU A 121 -0.25 5.59 -14.56
C LEU A 121 0.87 5.96 -13.58
N THR A 122 0.53 6.58 -12.44
CA THR A 122 1.53 6.96 -11.43
C THR A 122 2.19 5.73 -10.80
N GLN A 123 1.40 4.69 -10.52
CA GLN A 123 1.90 3.43 -9.98
C GLN A 123 2.84 2.69 -10.93
N ALA A 124 2.53 2.73 -12.24
CA ALA A 124 3.33 2.08 -13.27
C ALA A 124 4.69 2.76 -13.49
N ALA A 125 4.80 4.05 -13.16
CA ALA A 125 6.04 4.83 -13.35
C ALA A 125 7.10 4.56 -12.27
N TYR A 126 6.76 3.84 -11.18
CA TYR A 126 7.71 3.53 -10.12
C TYR A 126 8.81 2.59 -10.57
N ALA A 127 10.05 2.88 -10.17
CA ALA A 127 11.21 2.01 -10.32
C ALA A 127 12.09 2.07 -9.06
N PHE A 128 12.68 0.95 -8.69
CA PHE A 128 13.64 0.86 -7.59
C PHE A 128 14.99 0.42 -8.15
N ASP A 129 15.97 1.30 -8.09
CA ASP A 129 17.33 1.05 -8.59
C ASP A 129 18.41 1.62 -7.65
N GLU A 130 18.05 1.87 -6.38
CA GLU A 130 18.92 2.50 -5.37
C GLU A 130 20.30 1.83 -5.28
N PHE A 131 20.34 0.51 -5.33
CA PHE A 131 21.59 -0.27 -5.18
C PHE A 131 22.22 -0.70 -6.51
N LYS A 132 21.67 -0.26 -7.65
CA LYS A 132 22.26 -0.57 -8.95
C LYS A 132 23.37 0.44 -9.30
N SER A 133 24.49 -0.05 -9.78
CA SER A 133 25.59 0.80 -10.29
C SER A 133 25.15 1.62 -11.51
N LYS A 134 24.26 1.06 -12.35
CA LYS A 134 23.65 1.75 -13.48
C LYS A 134 22.17 2.00 -13.17
N LYS A 135 21.82 3.26 -13.00
CA LYS A 135 20.45 3.69 -12.77
C LYS A 135 19.59 3.57 -14.02
N ALA A 136 18.28 3.46 -13.85
CA ALA A 136 17.35 3.51 -14.95
C ALA A 136 17.25 4.93 -15.50
N ASP A 137 17.33 5.08 -16.84
CA ASP A 137 17.18 6.38 -17.51
C ASP A 137 15.68 6.76 -17.63
N ASN A 138 14.99 6.90 -16.52
CA ASN A 138 13.60 7.35 -16.51
C ASN A 138 13.59 8.89 -16.51
N VAL A 139 13.06 9.47 -17.59
CA VAL A 139 13.04 10.91 -17.79
C VAL A 139 11.65 11.53 -17.68
N LEU A 140 10.58 10.72 -17.56
CA LEU A 140 9.20 11.19 -17.51
C LEU A 140 8.94 12.00 -16.22
N GLU A 141 8.62 13.28 -16.41
CA GLU A 141 8.37 14.24 -15.33
C GLU A 141 6.89 14.60 -15.20
N GLN A 142 6.15 14.63 -16.33
CA GLN A 142 4.76 15.10 -16.36
C GLN A 142 3.89 14.31 -17.32
N ILE A 143 2.62 14.10 -16.90
CA ILE A 143 1.53 13.57 -17.75
C ILE A 143 0.39 14.59 -17.74
N SER A 144 0.01 15.06 -18.94
CA SER A 144 -1.18 15.88 -19.16
C SER A 144 -2.32 15.01 -19.64
N LEU A 145 -3.35 14.88 -18.83
CA LEU A 145 -4.59 14.18 -19.18
C LEU A 145 -5.48 15.14 -19.97
N ILE A 146 -6.13 14.64 -21.02
CA ILE A 146 -7.04 15.41 -21.87
C ILE A 146 -8.39 14.73 -21.82
N ALA A 147 -9.41 15.45 -21.35
CA ALA A 147 -10.79 14.98 -21.34
C ALA A 147 -11.76 16.17 -21.37
N THR A 148 -12.72 16.16 -22.29
CA THR A 148 -13.75 17.20 -22.39
C THR A 148 -14.65 17.20 -21.14
N GLU A 149 -14.97 16.00 -20.65
CA GLU A 149 -15.72 15.78 -19.42
C GLU A 149 -14.92 14.83 -18.52
N SER A 150 -14.61 15.26 -17.32
CA SER A 150 -13.90 14.44 -16.33
C SER A 150 -14.29 14.86 -14.92
N PRO A 151 -14.49 13.90 -14.00
CA PRO A 151 -14.65 14.20 -12.59
C PRO A 151 -13.34 14.68 -11.95
N LEU A 152 -12.18 14.47 -12.60
CA LEU A 152 -10.89 14.89 -12.06
C LEU A 152 -10.80 16.42 -11.97
N ASN A 153 -10.48 16.89 -10.78
CA ASN A 153 -10.19 18.28 -10.49
C ASN A 153 -8.83 18.42 -9.79
N ALA A 154 -8.41 19.63 -9.52
CA ALA A 154 -7.11 19.91 -8.92
C ALA A 154 -6.91 19.21 -7.56
N ALA A 155 -7.95 19.09 -6.75
CA ALA A 155 -7.88 18.41 -5.45
C ALA A 155 -7.68 16.90 -5.62
N GLN A 156 -8.38 16.28 -6.57
CA GLN A 156 -8.23 14.85 -6.87
C GLN A 156 -6.86 14.54 -7.50
N LEU A 157 -6.35 15.40 -8.38
CA LEU A 157 -5.00 15.23 -8.93
C LEU A 157 -3.95 15.35 -7.82
N LYS A 158 -4.08 16.33 -6.92
CA LYS A 158 -3.21 16.46 -5.75
C LYS A 158 -3.26 15.23 -4.85
N LEU A 159 -4.45 14.65 -4.64
CA LEU A 159 -4.60 13.41 -3.87
C LEU A 159 -3.88 12.24 -4.55
N ILE A 160 -4.03 12.07 -5.87
CA ILE A 160 -3.34 11.02 -6.64
C ILE A 160 -1.82 11.18 -6.53
N GLU A 161 -1.29 12.41 -6.66
CA GLU A 161 0.15 12.68 -6.52
C GLU A 161 0.64 12.36 -5.11
N ALA A 162 -0.12 12.71 -4.07
CA ALA A 162 0.19 12.38 -2.69
C ALA A 162 0.17 10.86 -2.44
N VAL A 163 -0.83 10.14 -2.96
CA VAL A 163 -0.89 8.67 -2.90
C VAL A 163 0.32 8.06 -3.59
N GLN A 164 0.68 8.54 -4.78
CA GLN A 164 1.86 8.07 -5.51
C GLN A 164 3.15 8.27 -4.71
N SER A 165 3.34 9.44 -4.09
CA SER A 165 4.51 9.74 -3.27
C SER A 165 4.58 8.81 -2.05
N GLY A 166 3.48 8.68 -1.30
CA GLY A 166 3.41 7.80 -0.14
C GLY A 166 3.59 6.33 -0.49
N GLN A 167 2.96 5.85 -1.57
CA GLN A 167 3.12 4.48 -2.04
C GLN A 167 4.55 4.19 -2.51
N SER A 168 5.19 5.14 -3.20
CA SER A 168 6.59 5.00 -3.60
C SER A 168 7.51 4.91 -2.38
N PHE A 169 7.29 5.73 -1.37
CA PHE A 169 8.04 5.68 -0.12
C PHE A 169 7.87 4.33 0.60
N ALA A 170 6.65 3.81 0.67
CA ALA A 170 6.40 2.48 1.22
C ALA A 170 7.11 1.37 0.43
N ARG A 171 7.14 1.47 -0.91
CA ARG A 171 7.88 0.54 -1.78
C ARG A 171 9.39 0.63 -1.57
N ASP A 172 9.94 1.83 -1.43
CA ASP A 172 11.36 2.03 -1.19
C ASP A 172 11.79 1.39 0.13
N LEU A 173 11.03 1.59 1.21
CA LEU A 173 11.26 0.95 2.50
C LEU A 173 11.21 -0.57 2.40
N GLY A 174 10.17 -1.14 1.79
CA GLY A 174 10.04 -2.59 1.64
C GLY A 174 11.09 -3.21 0.72
N ASN A 175 11.58 -2.49 -0.30
CA ASN A 175 12.60 -3.00 -1.21
C ASN A 175 14.00 -2.97 -0.62
N ARG A 176 14.27 -2.13 0.39
CA ARG A 176 15.56 -2.10 1.08
C ARG A 176 15.78 -3.39 1.84
N PRO A 177 16.99 -3.96 1.79
CA PRO A 177 17.31 -5.20 2.53
C PRO A 177 17.44 -4.94 4.04
N GLY A 178 17.28 -6.00 4.86
CA GLY A 178 17.31 -5.91 6.32
C GLY A 178 18.59 -5.36 6.93
N ASN A 179 19.74 -5.47 6.23
CA ASN A 179 20.98 -4.83 6.67
C ASN A 179 21.00 -3.29 6.50
N ILE A 180 19.98 -2.72 5.87
CA ILE A 180 19.77 -1.27 5.72
C ILE A 180 18.48 -0.85 6.42
N CYS A 181 17.36 -1.50 6.13
CA CYS A 181 16.08 -1.22 6.74
C CYS A 181 15.87 -2.12 7.97
N PHE A 182 16.42 -1.71 9.10
CA PHE A 182 16.28 -2.33 10.42
C PHE A 182 15.47 -1.42 11.37
N PRO A 183 15.13 -1.81 12.61
CA PRO A 183 14.18 -1.04 13.43
C PRO A 183 14.56 0.42 13.66
N GLU A 184 15.84 0.71 13.94
CA GLU A 184 16.32 2.08 14.13
C GLU A 184 16.22 2.91 12.84
N TYR A 185 16.47 2.28 11.67
CA TYR A 185 16.32 2.96 10.38
C TYR A 185 14.87 3.40 10.12
N LEU A 186 13.88 2.57 10.48
CA LEU A 186 12.47 2.97 10.40
C LEU A 186 12.16 4.17 11.31
N ALA A 187 12.78 4.22 12.51
CA ALA A 187 12.65 5.37 13.41
C ALA A 187 13.30 6.63 12.81
N GLU A 188 14.48 6.51 12.20
CA GLU A 188 15.15 7.61 11.49
C GLU A 188 14.28 8.14 10.36
N GLN A 189 13.68 7.26 9.53
CA GLN A 189 12.79 7.66 8.45
C GLN A 189 11.52 8.37 8.94
N ALA A 190 11.00 7.99 10.09
CA ALA A 190 9.88 8.69 10.74
C ALA A 190 10.28 10.10 11.22
N LEU A 191 11.47 10.22 11.84
CA LEU A 191 12.00 11.53 12.29
C LEU A 191 12.31 12.46 11.10
N GLU A 192 12.89 11.93 10.03
CA GLU A 192 13.14 12.69 8.80
C GLU A 192 11.83 13.17 8.16
N LEU A 193 10.80 12.33 8.14
CA LEU A 193 9.48 12.71 7.64
C LEU A 193 8.89 13.85 8.48
N ALA A 194 8.95 13.77 9.80
CA ALA A 194 8.48 14.84 10.68
C ALA A 194 9.29 16.15 10.50
N ALA A 195 10.59 16.05 10.29
CA ALA A 195 11.44 17.22 10.01
C ALA A 195 11.07 17.92 8.69
N GLN A 196 10.53 17.17 7.70
CA GLN A 196 10.02 17.74 6.43
C GLN A 196 8.67 18.44 6.61
N TYR A 197 7.85 18.03 7.59
CA TYR A 197 6.49 18.53 7.83
C TYR A 197 6.26 18.91 9.31
N PRO A 198 7.07 19.82 9.89
CA PRO A 198 7.06 20.10 11.33
C PRO A 198 5.76 20.77 11.82
N ASP A 199 4.99 21.35 10.90
CA ASP A 199 3.67 21.94 11.15
C ASP A 199 2.52 20.90 11.18
N LEU A 200 2.76 19.69 10.69
CA LEU A 200 1.74 18.66 10.53
C LEU A 200 2.00 17.38 11.32
N LEU A 201 3.26 17.05 11.59
CA LEU A 201 3.64 15.72 12.06
C LEU A 201 4.55 15.80 13.31
N ARG A 202 4.15 15.09 14.35
CA ARG A 202 4.95 14.89 15.57
C ARG A 202 5.36 13.43 15.67
N VAL A 203 6.57 13.17 16.17
CA VAL A 203 7.10 11.79 16.32
C VAL A 203 7.53 11.55 17.74
N ASN A 204 7.22 10.38 18.25
CA ASN A 204 7.75 9.82 19.49
C ASN A 204 8.26 8.41 19.24
N VAL A 205 9.44 8.06 19.77
CA VAL A 205 10.05 6.74 19.62
C VAL A 205 10.35 6.19 21.01
N LEU A 206 9.82 4.99 21.32
CA LEU A 206 10.16 4.27 22.55
C LEU A 206 11.29 3.29 22.26
N ASP A 207 12.25 3.24 23.18
CA ASP A 207 13.26 2.20 23.24
C ASP A 207 12.80 0.99 24.08
N GLU A 208 13.61 -0.06 24.14
CA GLU A 208 13.26 -1.30 24.86
C GLU A 208 13.13 -1.12 26.35
N GLN A 209 13.86 -0.18 26.98
CA GLN A 209 13.70 0.11 28.41
C GLN A 209 12.34 0.77 28.67
N GLN A 210 11.95 1.74 27.86
CA GLN A 210 10.64 2.39 27.96
C GLN A 210 9.49 1.41 27.68
N MET A 211 9.68 0.45 26.76
CA MET A 211 8.73 -0.63 26.53
C MET A 211 8.63 -1.58 27.74
N ALA A 212 9.75 -1.92 28.38
CA ALA A 212 9.77 -2.73 29.59
C ALA A 212 9.03 -2.05 30.75
N ASP A 213 9.24 -0.73 30.92
CA ASP A 213 8.54 0.07 31.95
C ASP A 213 7.02 0.11 31.69
N LEU A 214 6.58 -0.07 30.45
CA LEU A 214 5.18 -0.20 30.05
C LEU A 214 4.67 -1.65 30.05
N SER A 215 5.48 -2.60 30.51
CA SER A 215 5.16 -4.04 30.54
C SER A 215 4.87 -4.65 29.15
N MET A 216 5.50 -4.15 28.10
CA MET A 216 5.37 -4.68 26.71
C MET A 216 6.25 -5.92 26.50
N HIS A 217 6.10 -6.93 27.40
CA HIS A 217 7.03 -8.08 27.38
C HIS A 217 6.76 -9.04 26.23
N SER A 218 5.57 -9.03 25.63
CA SER A 218 5.28 -9.79 24.41
C SER A 218 6.06 -9.24 23.22
N PHE A 219 6.14 -7.92 23.06
CA PHE A 219 6.99 -7.28 22.05
C PHE A 219 8.47 -7.62 22.28
N LEU A 220 8.96 -7.41 23.52
CA LEU A 220 10.35 -7.63 23.88
C LEU A 220 10.79 -9.09 23.73
N ALA A 221 9.86 -10.04 23.87
CA ALA A 221 10.12 -11.45 23.61
C ALA A 221 10.54 -11.72 22.16
N VAL A 222 10.06 -10.91 21.21
CA VAL A 222 10.46 -11.01 19.81
C VAL A 222 11.83 -10.36 19.56
N SER A 223 12.02 -9.11 20.00
CA SER A 223 13.23 -8.34 19.70
C SER A 223 14.48 -8.84 20.42
N LYS A 224 14.36 -9.46 21.60
CA LYS A 224 15.53 -9.88 22.43
C LYS A 224 16.46 -10.87 21.74
N GLY A 225 16.04 -11.52 20.66
CA GLY A 225 16.87 -12.45 19.88
C GLY A 225 17.84 -11.76 18.92
N SER A 226 17.62 -10.50 18.61
CA SER A 226 18.44 -9.71 17.70
C SER A 226 19.45 -8.83 18.46
N ASP A 227 20.54 -8.45 17.77
CA ASP A 227 21.43 -7.37 18.20
C ASP A 227 20.89 -5.97 17.78
N ARG A 228 19.81 -5.91 17.01
CA ARG A 228 19.08 -4.69 16.63
C ARG A 228 17.93 -4.47 17.61
N PRO A 229 18.01 -3.42 18.44
CA PRO A 229 16.98 -3.19 19.44
C PRO A 229 15.65 -2.77 18.82
N GLY A 230 14.55 -3.30 19.37
CA GLY A 230 13.21 -2.97 18.96
C GLY A 230 12.82 -1.50 19.20
N ARG A 231 11.84 -1.01 18.46
CA ARG A 231 11.28 0.34 18.61
C ARG A 231 9.76 0.34 18.47
N ILE A 232 9.08 1.12 19.32
CA ILE A 232 7.72 1.59 19.05
C ILE A 232 7.85 3.02 18.51
N ILE A 233 7.39 3.22 17.28
CA ILE A 233 7.49 4.51 16.59
C ILE A 233 6.08 5.06 16.41
N THR A 234 5.77 6.20 17.00
CA THR A 234 4.46 6.85 16.90
C THR A 234 4.60 8.17 16.16
N LEU A 235 3.75 8.37 15.16
CA LEU A 235 3.66 9.60 14.39
C LEU A 235 2.23 10.13 14.51
N GLU A 236 2.06 11.37 14.92
CA GLU A 236 0.75 12.00 15.09
C GLU A 236 0.60 13.13 14.07
N TYR A 237 -0.34 12.94 13.15
CA TYR A 237 -0.67 13.89 12.09
C TYR A 237 -1.82 14.78 12.52
N GLN A 238 -1.63 16.11 12.46
CA GLN A 238 -2.57 17.14 12.91
C GLN A 238 -3.03 16.94 14.37
N ALA A 239 -2.09 16.81 15.29
CA ALA A 239 -2.31 16.55 16.71
C ALA A 239 -3.16 17.61 17.45
N GLU A 240 -3.26 18.83 16.93
CA GLU A 240 -4.07 19.94 17.47
C GLU A 240 -5.56 19.82 17.15
N ARG A 241 -5.97 18.88 16.31
CA ARG A 241 -7.40 18.65 16.03
C ARG A 241 -8.06 17.96 17.23
N THR A 242 -9.31 18.29 17.47
CA THR A 242 -10.06 17.86 18.68
C THR A 242 -10.83 16.57 18.49
N GLU A 243 -11.07 16.12 17.26
CA GLU A 243 -11.71 14.83 17.00
C GLU A 243 -10.82 13.66 17.41
N ALA A 244 -11.44 12.56 17.82
CA ALA A 244 -10.75 11.32 18.11
C ALA A 244 -10.01 10.81 16.85
N PRO A 245 -8.74 10.39 16.96
CA PRO A 245 -7.93 10.00 15.80
C PRO A 245 -8.38 8.67 15.19
N VAL A 246 -8.17 8.54 13.88
CA VAL A 246 -8.01 7.24 13.24
C VAL A 246 -6.59 6.76 13.51
N VAL A 247 -6.45 5.56 14.09
CA VAL A 247 -5.14 5.00 14.41
C VAL A 247 -4.78 3.90 13.41
N LEU A 248 -3.60 4.00 12.82
CA LEU A 248 -3.01 2.99 11.95
C LEU A 248 -1.85 2.30 12.67
N VAL A 249 -1.90 0.97 12.80
CA VAL A 249 -0.84 0.19 13.46
C VAL A 249 -0.14 -0.68 12.42
N GLY A 250 1.18 -0.57 12.29
CA GLY A 250 1.96 -1.31 11.29
C GLY A 250 2.88 -2.37 11.92
N LYS A 251 2.77 -3.63 11.48
CA LYS A 251 3.81 -4.64 11.72
C LYS A 251 5.10 -4.21 11.02
N GLY A 252 6.20 -4.15 11.77
CA GLY A 252 7.50 -3.70 11.30
C GLY A 252 8.61 -4.72 11.58
N ILE A 253 8.38 -6.01 11.30
CA ILE A 253 9.42 -7.02 11.42
C ILE A 253 10.39 -6.87 10.26
N THR A 254 11.53 -6.24 10.51
CA THR A 254 12.49 -5.81 9.46
C THR A 254 13.21 -6.98 8.80
N PHE A 255 13.35 -8.08 9.52
CA PHE A 255 13.69 -9.39 8.97
C PHE A 255 13.14 -10.49 9.88
N ASP A 256 12.52 -11.50 9.29
CA ASP A 256 11.91 -12.61 10.03
C ASP A 256 12.55 -13.95 9.64
N THR A 257 13.37 -14.49 10.53
CA THR A 257 13.92 -15.84 10.39
C THR A 257 13.00 -16.93 10.94
N GLY A 258 11.93 -16.55 11.65
CA GLY A 258 11.11 -17.44 12.48
C GLY A 258 11.64 -17.59 13.91
N GLY A 259 12.78 -17.01 14.23
CA GLY A 259 13.45 -17.20 15.54
C GLY A 259 13.92 -18.65 15.72
N ILE A 260 13.69 -19.24 16.92
CA ILE A 260 14.03 -20.64 17.19
C ILE A 260 13.19 -21.62 16.35
N SER A 261 11.95 -21.28 16.02
CA SER A 261 11.12 -22.00 15.05
C SER A 261 11.51 -21.61 13.61
N LEU A 262 12.78 -21.91 13.25
CA LEU A 262 13.44 -21.41 12.06
C LEU A 262 12.73 -21.76 10.76
N LYS A 263 12.50 -20.75 9.90
CA LYS A 263 11.96 -20.93 8.55
C LYS A 263 12.89 -21.74 7.65
N PRO A 264 12.37 -22.44 6.63
CA PRO A 264 13.20 -22.98 5.55
C PRO A 264 13.99 -21.86 4.85
N GLY A 265 15.20 -22.16 4.39
CA GLY A 265 16.05 -21.17 3.67
C GLY A 265 15.43 -20.72 2.34
N ALA A 266 14.63 -21.56 1.68
CA ALA A 266 13.94 -21.20 0.44
C ALA A 266 12.88 -20.11 0.68
N GLY A 267 13.05 -18.96 0.03
CA GLY A 267 12.14 -17.81 0.17
C GLY A 267 12.38 -16.94 1.41
N MET A 268 13.36 -17.29 2.28
CA MET A 268 13.66 -16.49 3.48
C MET A 268 14.16 -15.07 3.11
N ASP A 269 14.76 -14.88 1.93
CA ASP A 269 15.17 -13.57 1.42
C ASP A 269 13.98 -12.61 1.16
N GLU A 270 12.75 -13.12 1.04
CA GLU A 270 11.53 -12.33 0.95
C GLU A 270 11.04 -11.85 2.33
N MET A 271 11.59 -12.36 3.41
CA MET A 271 11.23 -11.93 4.77
C MET A 271 11.72 -10.51 5.12
N LYS A 272 12.46 -9.86 4.24
CA LYS A 272 12.70 -8.41 4.27
C LYS A 272 11.41 -7.60 4.06
N TYR A 273 10.37 -8.19 3.44
CA TYR A 273 9.06 -7.55 3.23
C TYR A 273 8.14 -7.65 4.46
N ASP A 274 8.56 -8.34 5.51
CA ASP A 274 7.74 -8.55 6.71
C ASP A 274 7.52 -7.28 7.54
N MET A 275 8.11 -6.18 7.13
CA MET A 275 7.90 -4.82 7.64
C MET A 275 6.98 -3.96 6.74
N CYS A 276 6.34 -4.51 5.73
CA CYS A 276 5.50 -3.73 4.80
C CYS A 276 4.26 -3.14 5.47
N GLY A 277 3.80 -3.66 6.61
CA GLY A 277 2.80 -2.99 7.44
C GLY A 277 3.27 -1.63 7.95
N ALA A 278 4.48 -1.58 8.52
CA ALA A 278 5.13 -0.34 8.94
C ALA A 278 5.38 0.62 7.77
N ALA A 279 5.88 0.09 6.65
CA ALA A 279 6.10 0.87 5.45
C ALA A 279 4.81 1.53 4.93
N SER A 280 3.68 0.82 5.02
CA SER A 280 2.37 1.34 4.60
C SER A 280 1.88 2.44 5.53
N VAL A 281 2.12 2.34 6.84
CA VAL A 281 1.81 3.43 7.80
C VAL A 281 2.63 4.68 7.48
N LEU A 282 3.95 4.55 7.30
CA LEU A 282 4.83 5.67 6.93
C LEU A 282 4.43 6.28 5.58
N GLY A 283 4.14 5.45 4.58
CA GLY A 283 3.69 5.90 3.28
C GLY A 283 2.36 6.64 3.33
N THR A 284 1.41 6.18 4.14
CA THR A 284 0.12 6.85 4.33
C THR A 284 0.29 8.19 5.02
N LEU A 285 1.12 8.28 6.05
CA LEU A 285 1.41 9.56 6.75
C LEU A 285 2.11 10.56 5.82
N ARG A 286 3.05 10.11 4.98
CA ARG A 286 3.63 10.97 3.94
C ARG A 286 2.57 11.51 2.98
N ALA A 287 1.69 10.64 2.49
CA ALA A 287 0.61 11.06 1.61
C ALA A 287 -0.37 12.04 2.29
N LEU A 288 -0.66 11.86 3.58
CA LEU A 288 -1.44 12.81 4.37
C LEU A 288 -0.76 14.17 4.47
N CYS A 289 0.54 14.22 4.75
CA CYS A 289 1.30 15.46 4.81
C CYS A 289 1.29 16.22 3.46
N GLU A 290 1.44 15.52 2.35
CA GLU A 290 1.44 16.12 1.01
C GLU A 290 0.04 16.55 0.55
N SER A 291 -0.99 15.76 0.83
CA SER A 291 -2.38 16.11 0.50
C SER A 291 -2.97 17.18 1.41
N ARG A 292 -2.51 17.27 2.65
CA ARG A 292 -3.04 18.12 3.74
C ARG A 292 -4.52 17.87 4.02
N LEU A 293 -4.94 16.60 4.00
CA LEU A 293 -6.30 16.23 4.37
C LEU A 293 -6.62 16.68 5.81
N ALA A 294 -7.79 17.25 6.01
CA ALA A 294 -8.23 17.76 7.31
C ALA A 294 -8.79 16.61 8.17
N ILE A 295 -7.90 15.83 8.80
CA ILE A 295 -8.24 14.67 9.62
C ILE A 295 -7.13 14.40 10.64
N HIS A 296 -7.50 13.96 11.85
CA HIS A 296 -6.54 13.55 12.87
C HIS A 296 -6.19 12.06 12.68
N VAL A 297 -4.91 11.75 12.49
CA VAL A 297 -4.42 10.38 12.31
C VAL A 297 -3.19 10.13 13.17
N VAL A 298 -3.16 8.98 13.84
CA VAL A 298 -1.98 8.48 14.55
C VAL A 298 -1.49 7.21 13.87
N GLY A 299 -0.23 7.20 13.42
CA GLY A 299 0.45 5.99 12.96
C GLY A 299 1.34 5.43 14.06
N THR A 300 1.24 4.15 14.40
CA THR A 300 2.12 3.49 15.35
C THR A 300 2.74 2.24 14.71
N ILE A 301 4.05 2.09 14.85
CA ILE A 301 4.82 1.02 14.20
C ILE A 301 5.49 0.18 15.27
N ALA A 302 5.29 -1.13 15.19
CA ALA A 302 5.98 -2.13 15.99
C ALA A 302 7.21 -2.64 15.23
N ALA A 303 8.36 -1.99 15.37
CA ALA A 303 9.57 -2.31 14.65
C ALA A 303 10.49 -3.25 15.47
N ALA A 304 10.72 -4.46 14.97
CA ALA A 304 11.58 -5.46 15.58
C ALA A 304 12.24 -6.34 14.51
N GLU A 305 13.23 -7.13 14.90
CA GLU A 305 13.84 -8.18 14.07
C GLU A 305 13.72 -9.51 14.80
N ASN A 306 13.23 -10.56 14.12
CA ASN A 306 13.05 -11.89 14.70
C ASN A 306 14.20 -12.81 14.33
N MET A 307 15.16 -13.00 15.24
CA MET A 307 16.40 -13.72 14.98
C MET A 307 16.61 -14.88 15.94
N PRO A 308 17.23 -16.00 15.50
CA PRO A 308 17.67 -17.07 16.38
C PRO A 308 18.97 -16.67 17.05
N SER A 309 19.01 -16.81 18.37
CA SER A 309 20.24 -16.59 19.16
C SER A 309 20.15 -17.28 20.51
N GLY A 310 21.23 -17.24 21.27
CA GLY A 310 21.23 -17.72 22.67
C GLY A 310 20.30 -16.94 23.61
N LYS A 311 19.84 -15.74 23.20
CA LYS A 311 18.90 -14.90 23.96
C LYS A 311 17.45 -15.03 23.46
N ALA A 312 17.23 -15.65 22.29
CA ALA A 312 15.91 -15.70 21.65
C ALA A 312 14.88 -16.44 22.50
N THR A 313 13.63 -16.06 22.35
CA THR A 313 12.46 -16.74 22.92
C THR A 313 12.36 -18.16 22.38
N ARG A 314 12.00 -19.10 23.24
CA ARG A 314 11.87 -20.53 22.92
C ARG A 314 10.39 -20.92 22.85
N PRO A 315 10.02 -21.86 22.01
CA PRO A 315 8.71 -22.51 22.13
C PRO A 315 8.49 -23.04 23.56
N GLY A 316 7.33 -22.72 24.16
CA GLY A 316 6.98 -23.01 25.54
C GLY A 316 7.25 -21.87 26.54
N ASP A 317 7.97 -20.81 26.14
CA ASP A 317 8.12 -19.63 27.02
C ASP A 317 6.75 -18.92 27.15
N ILE A 318 6.49 -18.39 28.37
CA ILE A 318 5.28 -17.61 28.68
C ILE A 318 5.69 -16.18 28.99
N VAL A 319 4.94 -15.23 28.45
CA VAL A 319 5.17 -13.80 28.66
C VAL A 319 3.89 -13.08 29.07
N SER A 320 4.03 -12.02 29.86
CA SER A 320 2.94 -11.10 30.16
C SER A 320 2.88 -10.03 29.09
N THR A 321 1.70 -9.66 28.63
CA THR A 321 1.49 -8.54 27.71
C THR A 321 1.23 -7.25 28.48
N MET A 322 1.30 -6.11 27.79
CA MET A 322 0.92 -4.80 28.34
C MET A 322 -0.53 -4.76 28.85
N SER A 323 -1.42 -5.60 28.32
CA SER A 323 -2.81 -5.71 28.79
C SER A 323 -2.96 -6.48 30.10
N GLY A 324 -1.90 -7.15 30.57
CA GLY A 324 -1.90 -8.04 31.72
C GLY A 324 -2.22 -9.50 31.38
N GLN A 325 -2.72 -9.82 30.20
CA GLN A 325 -2.92 -11.19 29.72
C GLN A 325 -1.56 -11.89 29.53
N THR A 326 -1.50 -13.18 29.86
CA THR A 326 -0.32 -14.00 29.61
C THR A 326 -0.45 -14.79 28.31
N VAL A 327 0.66 -14.95 27.60
CA VAL A 327 0.71 -15.65 26.30
C VAL A 327 1.75 -16.77 26.36
N GLU A 328 1.34 -18.01 26.10
CA GLU A 328 2.24 -19.12 25.82
C GLU A 328 2.70 -19.06 24.36
N ILE A 329 4.00 -18.97 24.14
CA ILE A 329 4.59 -18.88 22.80
C ILE A 329 4.91 -20.30 22.33
N LEU A 330 4.00 -20.91 21.59
CA LEU A 330 4.18 -22.26 21.04
C LEU A 330 5.00 -22.27 19.75
N ASN A 331 4.99 -21.15 19.01
CA ASN A 331 5.75 -21.01 17.77
C ASN A 331 6.32 -19.58 17.68
N THR A 332 7.64 -19.46 17.61
CA THR A 332 8.32 -18.16 17.53
C THR A 332 8.26 -17.53 16.12
N ASP A 333 7.81 -18.27 15.09
CA ASP A 333 7.48 -17.78 13.74
C ASP A 333 6.08 -17.15 13.64
N ALA A 334 5.37 -17.06 14.77
CA ALA A 334 4.14 -16.30 14.93
C ALA A 334 4.39 -15.05 15.81
N GLU A 335 5.41 -14.31 15.49
CA GLU A 335 5.98 -13.16 16.20
C GLU A 335 5.22 -11.85 15.94
N GLY A 336 4.67 -11.67 14.72
CA GLY A 336 3.97 -10.46 14.34
C GLY A 336 2.81 -10.14 15.25
N ARG A 337 2.00 -11.12 15.63
CA ARG A 337 0.91 -10.93 16.59
C ARG A 337 1.40 -10.63 18.01
N LEU A 338 2.61 -11.06 18.37
CA LEU A 338 3.22 -10.78 19.68
C LEU A 338 3.66 -9.32 19.80
N VAL A 339 4.26 -8.73 18.75
CA VAL A 339 4.58 -7.30 18.76
C VAL A 339 3.33 -6.44 18.62
N LEU A 340 2.31 -6.92 17.89
CA LEU A 340 1.07 -6.19 17.67
C LEU A 340 0.18 -6.16 18.92
N CYS A 341 0.07 -7.20 19.73
CA CYS A 341 -0.83 -7.22 20.88
C CYS A 341 -0.48 -6.14 21.91
N ASP A 342 0.80 -5.93 22.20
CA ASP A 342 1.26 -4.84 23.05
C ASP A 342 1.04 -3.47 22.40
N THR A 343 1.29 -3.37 21.09
CA THR A 343 1.08 -2.12 20.34
C THR A 343 -0.40 -1.74 20.27
N LEU A 344 -1.30 -2.70 20.05
CA LEU A 344 -2.75 -2.49 20.05
C LEU A 344 -3.27 -2.10 21.45
N THR A 345 -2.63 -2.59 22.52
CA THR A 345 -2.90 -2.13 23.89
C THR A 345 -2.36 -0.70 24.10
N TYR A 346 -1.15 -0.41 23.61
CA TYR A 346 -0.51 0.89 23.73
C TYR A 346 -1.32 2.02 23.09
N VAL A 347 -1.91 1.80 21.91
CA VAL A 347 -2.63 2.85 21.18
C VAL A 347 -3.96 3.27 21.81
N LYS A 348 -4.48 2.55 22.80
CA LYS A 348 -5.66 2.96 23.60
C LYS A 348 -5.48 4.34 24.25
N ARG A 349 -4.24 4.75 24.55
CA ARG A 349 -3.91 6.06 25.13
C ARG A 349 -4.30 7.26 24.28
N PHE A 350 -4.46 7.05 22.97
CA PHE A 350 -4.91 8.10 22.04
C PHE A 350 -6.43 8.23 21.98
N ASN A 351 -7.18 7.42 22.73
CA ASN A 351 -8.64 7.38 22.71
C ASN A 351 -9.19 7.34 21.24
N PRO A 352 -8.81 6.31 20.47
CA PRO A 352 -9.08 6.27 19.03
C PRO A 352 -10.57 6.16 18.70
N GLU A 353 -11.01 6.82 17.61
CA GLU A 353 -12.31 6.54 17.00
C GLU A 353 -12.37 5.12 16.47
N LEU A 354 -11.30 4.71 15.80
CA LEU A 354 -11.09 3.34 15.31
C LEU A 354 -9.60 3.07 15.11
N VAL A 355 -9.25 1.80 15.07
CA VAL A 355 -7.89 1.32 14.82
C VAL A 355 -7.89 0.37 13.62
N ILE A 356 -6.96 0.56 12.69
CA ILE A 356 -6.68 -0.38 11.60
C ILE A 356 -5.25 -0.86 11.77
N ASP A 357 -5.05 -2.16 12.04
CA ASP A 357 -3.71 -2.72 11.98
C ASP A 357 -3.43 -3.39 10.64
N ILE A 358 -2.19 -3.27 10.18
CA ILE A 358 -1.71 -3.70 8.88
C ILE A 358 -0.49 -4.59 9.09
N ALA A 359 -0.57 -5.84 8.67
CA ALA A 359 0.51 -6.79 8.89
C ALA A 359 0.61 -7.84 7.76
N THR A 360 1.83 -8.18 7.41
CA THR A 360 2.20 -9.40 6.68
C THR A 360 2.13 -10.57 7.66
N LEU A 361 0.90 -10.97 8.03
CA LEU A 361 0.73 -11.75 9.26
C LEU A 361 0.75 -13.26 9.02
N THR A 362 0.07 -13.74 7.96
CA THR A 362 -0.11 -15.19 7.81
C THR A 362 0.09 -15.69 6.38
N GLY A 363 0.89 -16.74 6.23
CA GLY A 363 0.94 -17.52 4.99
C GLY A 363 -0.42 -18.17 4.65
N ALA A 364 -1.26 -18.43 5.67
CA ALA A 364 -2.61 -18.96 5.47
C ALA A 364 -3.52 -17.98 4.70
N CYS A 365 -3.37 -16.68 4.90
CA CYS A 365 -4.08 -15.67 4.11
C CYS A 365 -3.63 -15.69 2.64
N VAL A 366 -2.34 -15.89 2.38
CA VAL A 366 -1.81 -16.06 1.02
C VAL A 366 -2.42 -17.28 0.34
N VAL A 367 -2.52 -18.40 1.04
CA VAL A 367 -3.14 -19.63 0.51
C VAL A 367 -4.63 -19.41 0.21
N ALA A 368 -5.34 -18.66 1.05
CA ALA A 368 -6.78 -18.43 0.90
C ALA A 368 -7.12 -17.43 -0.23
N LEU A 369 -6.39 -16.32 -0.34
CA LEU A 369 -6.75 -15.16 -1.18
C LEU A 369 -5.73 -14.86 -2.29
N GLY A 370 -4.59 -15.54 -2.31
CA GLY A 370 -3.51 -15.29 -3.26
C GLY A 370 -2.93 -13.87 -3.10
N SER A 371 -2.56 -13.26 -4.23
CA SER A 371 -1.96 -11.92 -4.30
C SER A 371 -2.92 -10.83 -4.81
N VAL A 372 -4.20 -11.13 -4.94
CA VAL A 372 -5.21 -10.22 -5.51
C VAL A 372 -5.91 -9.40 -4.45
N LEU A 373 -6.34 -10.04 -3.37
CA LEU A 373 -7.13 -9.46 -2.31
C LEU A 373 -6.36 -9.46 -0.98
N THR A 374 -6.43 -8.36 -0.23
CA THR A 374 -5.98 -8.29 1.15
C THR A 374 -7.03 -8.93 2.06
N GLY A 375 -6.61 -9.75 3.02
CA GLY A 375 -7.52 -10.29 4.04
C GLY A 375 -7.93 -9.19 5.02
N MET A 376 -9.24 -8.96 5.18
CA MET A 376 -9.79 -8.01 6.14
C MET A 376 -10.53 -8.78 7.24
N PHE A 377 -10.21 -8.49 8.49
CA PHE A 377 -10.83 -9.10 9.66
C PHE A 377 -11.37 -8.00 10.56
N THR A 378 -12.67 -7.96 10.78
CA THR A 378 -13.33 -6.99 11.66
C THR A 378 -14.70 -7.51 12.09
N PRO A 379 -15.08 -7.33 13.36
CA PRO A 379 -16.45 -7.60 13.80
C PRO A 379 -17.42 -6.45 13.44
N ASP A 380 -16.91 -5.29 13.02
CA ASP A 380 -17.68 -4.07 12.72
C ASP A 380 -18.13 -4.06 11.24
N ASP A 381 -19.42 -4.26 11.00
CA ASP A 381 -20.02 -4.30 9.66
C ASP A 381 -19.89 -2.98 8.91
N LYS A 382 -20.01 -1.84 9.63
CA LYS A 382 -19.89 -0.52 9.03
C LYS A 382 -18.45 -0.26 8.56
N LEU A 383 -17.48 -0.56 9.42
CA LEU A 383 -16.05 -0.42 9.06
C LEU A 383 -15.66 -1.35 7.90
N ALA A 384 -16.21 -2.58 7.87
CA ALA A 384 -16.02 -3.51 6.77
C ALA A 384 -16.55 -2.95 5.44
N ALA A 385 -17.72 -2.33 5.44
CA ALA A 385 -18.31 -1.72 4.25
C ALA A 385 -17.48 -0.52 3.77
N GLU A 386 -17.09 0.39 4.69
CA GLU A 386 -16.26 1.58 4.40
C GLU A 386 -14.90 1.18 3.78
N LEU A 387 -14.20 0.18 4.33
CA LEU A 387 -12.94 -0.32 3.80
C LEU A 387 -13.12 -1.05 2.46
N SER A 388 -14.21 -1.79 2.28
CA SER A 388 -14.50 -2.48 1.02
C SER A 388 -14.74 -1.47 -0.11
N GLU A 389 -15.51 -0.42 0.15
CA GLU A 389 -15.76 0.66 -0.82
C GLU A 389 -14.46 1.39 -1.18
N ALA A 390 -13.66 1.79 -0.19
CA ALA A 390 -12.36 2.41 -0.41
C ALA A 390 -11.43 1.53 -1.26
N GLY A 391 -11.45 0.22 -1.00
CA GLY A 391 -10.68 -0.76 -1.77
C GLY A 391 -11.14 -0.90 -3.23
N GLN A 392 -12.45 -0.83 -3.50
CA GLN A 392 -12.96 -0.83 -4.87
C GLN A 392 -12.56 0.46 -5.61
N ASN A 393 -12.71 1.62 -4.98
CA ASN A 393 -12.41 2.92 -5.57
C ASN A 393 -10.92 3.14 -5.86
N SER A 394 -10.03 2.53 -5.07
CA SER A 394 -8.57 2.58 -5.25
C SER A 394 -8.00 1.40 -6.03
N PHE A 395 -8.83 0.38 -6.37
CA PHE A 395 -8.43 -0.93 -6.88
C PHE A 395 -7.41 -1.66 -5.97
N ASP A 396 -7.36 -1.30 -4.69
CA ASP A 396 -6.58 -1.96 -3.63
C ASP A 396 -7.53 -2.74 -2.72
N ARG A 397 -8.12 -3.80 -3.28
CA ARG A 397 -9.29 -4.48 -2.79
C ARG A 397 -9.00 -5.38 -1.59
N VAL A 398 -10.01 -5.46 -0.70
CA VAL A 398 -10.03 -6.34 0.46
C VAL A 398 -11.11 -7.42 0.32
N TRP A 399 -10.98 -8.49 1.10
CA TRP A 399 -12.02 -9.49 1.28
C TRP A 399 -12.21 -9.79 2.75
N ARG A 400 -13.47 -9.63 3.26
CA ARG A 400 -13.77 -9.85 4.68
C ARG A 400 -13.74 -11.34 5.01
N MET A 401 -12.93 -11.68 6.00
CA MET A 401 -12.80 -13.01 6.60
C MET A 401 -13.48 -13.01 7.98
N PRO A 402 -13.91 -14.16 8.51
CA PRO A 402 -14.62 -14.22 9.78
C PRO A 402 -13.72 -13.89 10.97
N VAL A 403 -14.31 -13.18 11.97
CA VAL A 403 -13.76 -12.99 13.30
C VAL A 403 -14.92 -13.21 14.28
N ILE A 404 -15.09 -14.43 14.77
CA ILE A 404 -16.19 -14.82 15.66
C ILE A 404 -15.65 -15.64 16.84
N ASP A 405 -16.41 -15.63 17.92
CA ASP A 405 -15.96 -16.23 19.21
C ASP A 405 -15.76 -17.74 19.15
N ASP A 406 -16.43 -18.45 18.22
CA ASP A 406 -16.25 -19.89 18.03
C ASP A 406 -14.80 -20.32 17.75
N TYR A 407 -13.96 -19.42 17.25
CA TYR A 407 -12.53 -19.70 17.02
C TYR A 407 -11.65 -19.40 18.23
N GLN A 408 -12.16 -18.75 19.28
CA GLN A 408 -11.37 -18.36 20.45
C GLN A 408 -10.86 -19.55 21.25
N GLU A 409 -11.64 -20.64 21.34
CA GLU A 409 -11.25 -21.88 22.04
C GLU A 409 -9.98 -22.51 21.45
N GLN A 410 -9.69 -22.28 20.15
CA GLN A 410 -8.47 -22.80 19.53
C GLN A 410 -7.19 -22.13 20.08
N LEU A 411 -7.33 -20.99 20.76
CA LEU A 411 -6.23 -20.26 21.37
C LEU A 411 -6.03 -20.58 22.84
N ASP A 412 -6.82 -21.48 23.42
CA ASP A 412 -6.69 -21.82 24.83
C ASP A 412 -5.34 -22.48 25.12
N SER A 413 -4.74 -22.09 26.23
CA SER A 413 -3.51 -22.69 26.76
C SER A 413 -3.77 -23.31 28.13
N PRO A 414 -3.21 -24.48 28.44
CA PRO A 414 -3.27 -25.03 29.79
C PRO A 414 -2.38 -24.31 30.80
N PHE A 415 -1.50 -23.39 30.34
CA PHE A 415 -0.46 -22.78 31.19
C PHE A 415 -0.50 -21.25 31.21
N ALA A 416 -1.20 -20.63 30.28
CA ALA A 416 -1.35 -19.17 30.15
C ALA A 416 -2.81 -18.82 29.77
N ASP A 417 -3.14 -17.53 29.75
CA ASP A 417 -4.49 -17.11 29.35
C ASP A 417 -4.80 -17.46 27.88
N ILE A 418 -3.77 -17.42 27.03
CA ILE A 418 -3.87 -17.80 25.61
C ILE A 418 -2.54 -18.35 25.08
N ALA A 419 -2.61 -19.13 23.99
CA ALA A 419 -1.47 -19.48 23.16
C ALA A 419 -1.33 -18.51 21.97
N ASN A 420 -0.09 -18.32 21.46
CA ASN A 420 0.11 -17.45 20.30
C ASN A 420 -0.34 -18.08 18.96
N ILE A 421 -0.65 -19.38 18.92
CA ILE A 421 -1.19 -20.07 17.74
C ILE A 421 -2.36 -20.98 18.11
N GLY A 422 -3.34 -21.11 17.20
CA GLY A 422 -4.52 -21.97 17.35
C GLY A 422 -4.43 -23.31 16.62
N GLY A 423 -3.20 -23.83 16.37
CA GLY A 423 -2.99 -25.06 15.60
C GLY A 423 -3.05 -24.86 14.10
N PRO A 424 -3.11 -25.94 13.28
CA PRO A 424 -2.93 -25.89 11.83
C PRO A 424 -4.18 -25.46 11.05
N LYS A 425 -5.36 -25.40 11.69
CA LYS A 425 -6.62 -25.04 11.03
C LYS A 425 -6.94 -23.57 11.20
N ALA A 426 -7.50 -22.94 10.19
CA ALA A 426 -7.97 -21.54 10.21
C ALA A 426 -6.91 -20.53 10.69
N CYS A 427 -5.63 -20.74 10.37
CA CYS A 427 -4.52 -19.97 10.96
C CYS A 427 -4.64 -18.44 10.78
N ALA A 428 -5.19 -17.97 9.64
CA ALA A 428 -5.43 -16.53 9.44
C ALA A 428 -6.54 -16.00 10.35
N VAL A 429 -7.59 -16.79 10.57
CA VAL A 429 -8.72 -16.46 11.44
C VAL A 429 -8.30 -16.45 12.90
N THR A 430 -7.59 -17.49 13.35
CA THR A 430 -7.12 -17.58 14.74
C THR A 430 -6.08 -16.50 15.05
N ALA A 431 -5.27 -16.08 14.06
CA ALA A 431 -4.38 -14.93 14.22
C ALA A 431 -5.15 -13.63 14.46
N ALA A 432 -6.20 -13.38 13.69
CA ALA A 432 -7.09 -12.24 13.90
C ALA A 432 -7.85 -12.32 15.22
N CYS A 433 -8.32 -13.52 15.62
CA CYS A 433 -8.96 -13.75 16.92
C CYS A 433 -8.00 -13.51 18.10
N PHE A 434 -6.70 -13.83 17.94
CA PHE A 434 -5.68 -13.46 18.92
C PHE A 434 -5.60 -11.94 19.07
N LEU A 435 -5.47 -11.18 17.97
CA LEU A 435 -5.41 -9.72 17.99
C LEU A 435 -6.69 -9.10 18.59
N GLN A 436 -7.85 -9.66 18.27
CA GLN A 436 -9.13 -9.18 18.76
C GLN A 436 -9.20 -9.14 20.30
N ARG A 437 -8.50 -10.02 21.03
CA ARG A 437 -8.46 -9.99 22.49
C ARG A 437 -7.89 -8.68 23.06
N PHE A 438 -7.10 -7.95 22.29
CA PHE A 438 -6.45 -6.71 22.68
C PHE A 438 -7.13 -5.45 22.16
N THR A 439 -8.23 -5.60 21.37
CA THR A 439 -8.88 -4.50 20.64
C THR A 439 -10.34 -4.26 21.03
N ARG A 440 -10.84 -4.89 22.12
CA ARG A 440 -12.25 -4.85 22.52
C ARG A 440 -12.77 -3.48 22.96
N ASP A 441 -11.88 -2.54 23.25
CA ASP A 441 -12.24 -1.22 23.79
C ASP A 441 -12.48 -0.16 22.70
N TYR A 442 -12.30 -0.52 21.41
CA TYR A 442 -12.46 0.40 20.26
C TYR A 442 -12.88 -0.36 18.99
N ARG A 443 -13.40 0.37 18.02
CA ARG A 443 -13.68 -0.17 16.67
C ARG A 443 -12.37 -0.57 15.99
N TRP A 444 -12.32 -1.77 15.42
CA TRP A 444 -11.07 -2.34 14.92
C TRP A 444 -11.23 -3.11 13.62
N ALA A 445 -10.22 -3.01 12.77
CA ALA A 445 -10.01 -3.90 11.62
C ALA A 445 -8.54 -4.30 11.52
N HIS A 446 -8.30 -5.57 11.19
CA HIS A 446 -7.00 -6.09 10.80
C HIS A 446 -6.93 -6.29 9.28
N LEU A 447 -5.86 -5.82 8.65
CA LEU A 447 -5.54 -6.06 7.25
C LEU A 447 -4.33 -6.98 7.15
N ASP A 448 -4.57 -8.26 6.79
CA ASP A 448 -3.49 -9.19 6.49
C ASP A 448 -3.04 -9.02 5.04
N ILE A 449 -1.88 -8.39 4.87
CA ILE A 449 -1.28 -8.04 3.59
C ILE A 449 -0.20 -9.03 3.13
N ALA A 450 -0.04 -10.17 3.77
CA ALA A 450 0.99 -11.15 3.43
C ALA A 450 0.98 -11.55 1.94
N GLY A 451 -0.21 -11.63 1.32
CA GLY A 451 -0.34 -11.95 -0.11
C GLY A 451 -0.21 -10.75 -1.04
N THR A 452 -0.30 -9.52 -0.55
CA THR A 452 -0.42 -8.32 -1.39
C THR A 452 0.70 -7.30 -1.23
N ALA A 453 1.52 -7.43 -0.19
CA ALA A 453 2.57 -6.46 0.13
C ALA A 453 3.76 -6.50 -0.83
N TRP A 454 4.03 -7.62 -1.47
CA TRP A 454 5.11 -7.77 -2.47
C TRP A 454 4.74 -8.74 -3.58
N ASN A 455 5.49 -8.66 -4.68
CA ASN A 455 5.48 -9.66 -5.75
C ASN A 455 6.75 -10.50 -5.66
N SER A 456 6.66 -11.80 -5.95
CA SER A 456 7.77 -12.74 -6.03
C SER A 456 8.21 -12.99 -7.48
N GLY A 457 9.31 -13.71 -7.68
CA GLY A 457 9.81 -14.14 -8.99
C GLY A 457 10.39 -12.99 -9.81
N ALA A 458 10.11 -12.99 -11.12
CA ALA A 458 10.69 -12.03 -12.07
C ALA A 458 10.32 -10.56 -11.80
N ASN A 459 9.16 -10.33 -11.18
CA ASN A 459 8.65 -9.00 -10.82
C ASN A 459 8.81 -8.71 -9.32
N LYS A 460 9.79 -9.34 -8.65
CA LYS A 460 10.02 -9.21 -7.23
C LYS A 460 10.14 -7.74 -6.79
N GLY A 461 9.36 -7.37 -5.78
CA GLY A 461 9.37 -6.02 -5.23
C GLY A 461 8.13 -5.69 -4.42
N ALA A 462 8.27 -4.75 -3.49
CA ALA A 462 7.18 -4.22 -2.69
C ALA A 462 6.13 -3.52 -3.58
N THR A 463 4.86 -3.71 -3.26
CA THR A 463 3.72 -3.10 -3.98
C THR A 463 3.32 -1.75 -3.40
N GLY A 464 3.65 -1.49 -2.13
CA GLY A 464 3.19 -0.34 -1.37
C GLY A 464 1.69 -0.40 -1.01
N ARG A 465 1.06 -1.58 -1.16
CA ARG A 465 -0.30 -1.82 -0.64
C ARG A 465 -0.25 -1.96 0.88
N PRO A 466 -1.24 -1.45 1.63
CA PRO A 466 -2.49 -0.87 1.17
C PRO A 466 -2.55 0.68 1.20
N VAL A 467 -1.47 1.40 0.91
CA VAL A 467 -1.48 2.89 0.93
C VAL A 467 -2.62 3.50 0.10
N PRO A 468 -2.91 3.04 -1.15
CA PRO A 468 -4.03 3.58 -1.93
C PRO A 468 -5.39 3.39 -1.25
N LEU A 469 -5.64 2.22 -0.68
CA LEU A 469 -6.86 1.92 0.09
C LEU A 469 -6.99 2.84 1.31
N LEU A 470 -5.93 2.94 2.13
CA LEU A 470 -5.94 3.74 3.34
C LEU A 470 -6.17 5.22 3.04
N MET A 471 -5.52 5.76 2.01
CA MET A 471 -5.72 7.15 1.61
C MET A 471 -7.13 7.42 1.06
N GLN A 472 -7.71 6.50 0.30
CA GLN A 472 -9.09 6.60 -0.15
C GLN A 472 -10.09 6.57 1.02
N PHE A 473 -9.87 5.67 1.99
CA PHE A 473 -10.65 5.59 3.21
C PHE A 473 -10.58 6.89 4.03
N LEU A 474 -9.37 7.40 4.28
CA LEU A 474 -9.16 8.62 5.05
C LEU A 474 -9.69 9.87 4.35
N ALA A 475 -9.57 9.95 3.01
CA ALA A 475 -10.11 11.06 2.24
C ALA A 475 -11.65 11.12 2.31
N HIS A 476 -12.32 9.97 2.24
CA HIS A 476 -13.76 9.89 2.39
C HIS A 476 -14.22 10.33 3.79
N ARG A 477 -13.50 9.90 4.83
CA ARG A 477 -13.80 10.31 6.21
C ARG A 477 -13.57 11.81 6.46
N ALA A 478 -12.50 12.37 5.89
CA ALA A 478 -12.22 13.80 5.99
C ALA A 478 -13.33 14.66 5.38
N GLN A 479 -13.98 14.18 4.31
CA GLN A 479 -15.14 14.85 3.69
C GLN A 479 -16.42 14.70 4.51
N SER A 480 -16.59 13.59 5.22
CA SER A 480 -17.81 13.32 6.01
C SER A 480 -17.83 14.07 7.36
N ASN A 481 -16.68 14.52 7.85
CA ASN A 481 -16.51 15.22 9.12
C ASN A 481 -16.36 16.75 8.95
N GLY A 482 -16.39 17.29 7.74
CA GLY A 482 -16.34 18.70 7.40
C GLY A 482 -17.69 19.21 6.92
#